data_ed81b9423a1eea6b3c1608b94703f728
#
_entry.id   ed81b9423a1eea6b3c1608b94703f728
#
_cell.length_a   1.000
_cell.length_b   1.000
_cell.length_c   1.000
_cell.angle_alpha   90.00
_cell.angle_beta   90.00
_cell.angle_gamma   90.00
#
_symmetry.space_group_name_H-M   'P 1'
#
loop_
_entity.id
_entity.type
_entity.pdbx_description
1 polymer ?
#
loop_
_entity_poly.entity_id
_entity_poly.type
_entity_poly.pdbx_seq_one_letter_code
_entity_poly.pdbx_strand_id
1 'polypeptide(L)'
;MNITVEGIINKEVELSITCILNKDFNDDSAKVKLKEVLNNYFLENIFKDKIYYYDIVEVIQHSGCIDKLSDVTISGAKNDIVLNEDKLLKVNNIILKSL
;
A
#
# COMPACT_ATOMS: atom_id res chain seq x y z
N MET A 1 -28.45 -14.91 0.60
CA MET A 1 -28.08 -14.32 0.08
C MET A 1 -27.17 -13.79 0.09
N ASN A 2 -26.75 -13.62 -0.27
CA ASN A 2 -25.81 -13.20 -0.34
C ASN A 2 -25.53 -12.09 -0.59
N ILE A 3 -25.17 -11.63 -0.43
CA ILE A 3 -24.91 -10.80 -0.59
C ILE A 3 -24.21 -10.27 -1.02
N THR A 4 -24.06 -10.07 -0.96
CA THR A 4 -23.46 -9.73 -1.30
C THR A 4 -22.49 -8.95 -1.44
N VAL A 5 -21.59 -9.25 -1.68
CA VAL A 5 -20.43 -8.56 -2.10
C VAL A 5 -20.42 -8.26 -3.56
N GLU A 6 -21.54 -8.41 -4.11
CA GLU A 6 -21.69 -8.07 -5.46
C GLU A 6 -21.44 -6.63 -5.69
N GLY A 7 -21.03 -5.85 -6.10
CA GLY A 7 -20.79 -4.44 -6.22
C GLY A 7 -19.51 -3.99 -5.57
N ILE A 8 -18.91 -4.82 -4.72
CA ILE A 8 -17.63 -4.49 -4.12
C ILE A 8 -16.53 -5.17 -4.90
N ILE A 9 -15.74 -4.38 -5.59
CA ILE A 9 -14.64 -4.90 -6.39
C ILE A 9 -13.34 -4.53 -5.73
N ASN A 10 -12.50 -5.53 -5.43
CA ASN A 10 -11.18 -5.27 -4.90
C ASN A 10 -10.27 -4.79 -6.02
N LYS A 11 -9.72 -3.62 -5.84
CA LYS A 11 -8.71 -3.11 -6.76
C LYS A 11 -7.35 -3.42 -6.15
N GLU A 12 -6.59 -4.27 -6.79
CA GLU A 12 -5.29 -4.67 -6.30
C GLU A 12 -4.20 -3.76 -6.86
N VAL A 13 -3.26 -3.42 -5.99
CA VAL A 13 -2.12 -2.60 -6.40
C VAL A 13 -0.83 -3.30 -6.04
N GLU A 14 0.17 -3.10 -6.87
CA GLU A 14 1.51 -3.61 -6.64
C GLU A 14 2.41 -2.44 -6.29
N LEU A 15 3.19 -2.59 -5.24
CA LEU A 15 4.10 -1.55 -4.79
C LEU A 15 5.54 -1.99 -5.00
N SER A 16 6.35 -1.09 -5.53
CA SER A 16 7.78 -1.28 -5.63
C SER A 16 8.44 -0.21 -4.76
N ILE A 17 9.19 -0.64 -3.76
CA ILE A 17 9.76 0.25 -2.76
C ILE A 17 11.28 0.07 -2.74
N THR A 18 12.01 1.14 -3.02
CA THR A 18 13.46 1.15 -2.93
C THR A 18 13.84 1.83 -1.63
N CYS A 19 14.46 1.07 -0.72
CA CYS A 19 14.70 1.56 0.62
C CYS A 19 15.80 0.77 1.31
N ILE A 20 16.21 1.28 2.46
CA ILE A 20 17.03 0.55 3.42
C ILE A 20 16.11 0.16 4.56
N LEU A 21 15.99 -1.13 4.82
CA LEU A 21 15.14 -1.61 5.91
C LEU A 21 15.78 -1.33 7.27
N ASN A 22 14.92 -1.15 8.27
CA ASN A 22 15.36 -1.11 9.64
C ASN A 22 16.03 -2.44 9.97
N LYS A 23 17.09 -2.41 10.75
CA LYS A 23 17.88 -3.60 11.09
C LYS A 23 17.07 -4.71 11.77
N ASP A 24 15.94 -4.36 12.35
CA ASP A 24 15.06 -5.32 13.03
C ASP A 24 14.14 -6.06 12.07
N PHE A 25 14.19 -5.72 10.78
CA PHE A 25 13.32 -6.30 9.76
C PHE A 25 14.14 -6.92 8.63
N ASN A 26 13.63 -8.03 8.10
CA ASN A 26 14.12 -8.57 6.84
C ASN A 26 13.06 -8.35 5.76
N ASP A 27 13.33 -8.78 4.53
CA ASP A 27 12.40 -8.56 3.42
C ASP A 27 11.01 -9.14 3.72
N ASP A 28 10.96 -10.35 4.24
CA ASP A 28 9.67 -11.01 4.49
C ASP A 28 8.87 -10.32 5.59
N SER A 29 9.50 -10.01 6.71
CA SER A 29 8.80 -9.37 7.83
C SER A 29 8.39 -7.94 7.46
N ALA A 30 9.22 -7.24 6.72
CA ALA A 30 8.90 -5.90 6.25
C ALA A 30 7.71 -5.89 5.30
N LYS A 31 7.66 -6.86 4.38
CA LYS A 31 6.54 -6.98 3.46
C LYS A 31 5.23 -7.23 4.19
N VAL A 32 5.25 -8.11 5.18
CA VAL A 32 4.06 -8.41 5.98
C VAL A 32 3.60 -7.16 6.72
N LYS A 33 4.52 -6.46 7.35
CA LYS A 33 4.18 -5.26 8.11
C LYS A 33 3.65 -4.16 7.21
N LEU A 34 4.32 -3.91 6.09
CA LEU A 34 3.90 -2.88 5.15
C LEU A 34 2.53 -3.19 4.56
N LYS A 35 2.30 -4.45 4.21
CA LYS A 35 1.01 -4.86 3.67
C LYS A 35 -0.11 -4.63 4.68
N GLU A 36 0.12 -4.99 5.93
CA GLU A 36 -0.85 -4.79 7.01
C GLU A 36 -1.15 -3.31 7.22
N VAL A 37 -0.11 -2.49 7.33
CA VAL A 37 -0.27 -1.06 7.58
C VAL A 37 -1.01 -0.39 6.42
N LEU A 38 -0.64 -0.72 5.19
CA LEU A 38 -1.26 -0.13 4.02
C LEU A 38 -2.69 -0.58 3.82
N ASN A 39 -2.98 -1.85 4.05
CA ASN A 39 -4.36 -2.34 3.93
C ASN A 39 -5.25 -1.68 4.98
N ASN A 40 -4.76 -1.48 6.20
CA ASN A 40 -5.49 -0.75 7.22
C ASN A 40 -5.73 0.70 6.82
N TYR A 41 -4.72 1.35 6.26
CA TYR A 41 -4.86 2.72 5.78
C TYR A 41 -5.93 2.81 4.69
N PHE A 42 -5.90 1.89 3.74
CA PHE A 42 -6.89 1.89 2.66
C PHE A 42 -8.30 1.65 3.19
N LEU A 43 -8.44 0.77 4.16
CA LEU A 43 -9.73 0.48 4.76
C LEU A 43 -10.27 1.71 5.50
N GLU A 44 -9.43 2.42 6.20
CA GLU A 44 -9.83 3.64 6.91
C GLU A 44 -10.24 4.75 5.96
N ASN A 45 -9.77 4.72 4.73
CA ASN A 45 -10.05 5.76 3.74
C ASN A 45 -10.94 5.27 2.60
N ILE A 46 -11.72 4.23 2.87
CA ILE A 46 -12.57 3.60 1.86
C ILE A 46 -13.61 4.55 1.27
N PHE A 47 -14.01 5.58 2.01
CA PHE A 47 -15.02 6.53 1.55
C PHE A 47 -14.44 7.73 0.82
N LYS A 48 -13.14 7.80 0.67
CA LYS A 48 -12.51 8.87 -0.08
C LYS A 48 -12.54 8.57 -1.57
N ASP A 49 -12.66 9.62 -2.36
CA ASP A 49 -12.67 9.47 -3.82
C ASP A 49 -11.28 9.19 -4.37
N LYS A 50 -10.25 9.57 -3.64
CA LYS A 50 -8.88 9.48 -4.11
C LYS A 50 -7.94 9.22 -2.95
N ILE A 51 -6.94 8.38 -3.21
CA ILE A 51 -5.83 8.15 -2.28
C ILE A 51 -4.60 8.80 -2.91
N TYR A 52 -4.01 9.73 -2.20
CA TYR A 52 -2.87 10.49 -2.71
C TYR A 52 -1.58 9.69 -2.59
N TYR A 53 -0.77 9.77 -3.63
CA TYR A 53 0.53 9.09 -3.66
C TYR A 53 1.39 9.47 -2.45
N TYR A 54 1.44 10.76 -2.11
CA TYR A 54 2.27 11.20 -0.99
C TYR A 54 1.80 10.67 0.35
N ASP A 55 0.51 10.45 0.49
CA ASP A 55 -0.02 9.86 1.72
C ASP A 55 0.43 8.42 1.86
N ILE A 56 0.47 7.67 0.76
CA ILE A 56 0.98 6.30 0.76
C ILE A 56 2.45 6.27 1.13
N VAL A 57 3.24 7.16 0.55
CA VAL A 57 4.67 7.27 0.87
C VAL A 57 4.87 7.55 2.35
N GLU A 58 4.08 8.44 2.91
CA GLU A 58 4.15 8.78 4.32
C GLU A 58 3.80 7.61 5.23
N VAL A 59 2.75 6.86 4.88
CA VAL A 59 2.37 5.65 5.62
C VAL A 59 3.53 4.64 5.62
N ILE A 60 4.17 4.45 4.47
CA ILE A 60 5.30 3.54 4.35
C ILE A 60 6.47 4.02 5.22
N GLN A 61 6.77 5.30 5.17
CA GLN A 61 7.85 5.90 5.94
C GLN A 61 7.65 5.75 7.44
N HIS A 62 6.40 5.84 7.88
CA HIS A 62 6.05 5.80 9.29
C HIS A 62 5.67 4.40 9.78
N SER A 63 5.86 3.39 8.94
CA SER A 63 5.52 2.00 9.30
C SER A 63 6.44 1.41 10.36
N GLY A 64 7.63 1.97 10.51
CA GLY A 64 8.60 1.47 11.47
C GLY A 64 9.56 0.43 10.92
N CYS A 65 9.34 -0.07 9.70
CA CYS A 65 10.23 -1.07 9.11
C CYS A 65 11.26 -0.49 8.15
N ILE A 66 11.20 0.79 7.88
CA ILE A 66 12.10 1.43 6.91
C ILE A 66 12.99 2.43 7.62
N ASP A 67 14.31 2.26 7.42
CA ASP A 67 15.29 3.19 7.94
C ASP A 67 15.44 4.38 7.00
N LYS A 68 15.53 4.11 5.71
CA LYS A 68 15.67 5.17 4.71
C LYS A 68 14.86 4.80 3.48
N LEU A 69 13.98 5.70 3.05
CA LEU A 69 13.14 5.50 1.88
C LEU A 69 13.69 6.32 0.72
N SER A 70 13.93 5.67 -0.40
CA SER A 70 14.42 6.32 -1.61
C SER A 70 13.34 6.52 -2.65
N ASP A 71 12.58 5.47 -2.95
CA ASP A 71 11.61 5.54 -4.03
C ASP A 71 10.44 4.61 -3.79
N VAL A 72 9.27 5.00 -4.29
CA VAL A 72 8.07 4.19 -4.21
C VAL A 72 7.33 4.34 -5.54
N THR A 73 6.91 3.22 -6.12
CA THR A 73 6.02 3.26 -7.27
C THR A 73 4.80 2.39 -7.00
N ILE A 74 3.66 2.80 -7.54
CA ILE A 74 2.41 2.09 -7.41
C ILE A 74 2.01 1.63 -8.79
N SER A 75 2.02 0.32 -9.00
CA SER A 75 1.74 -0.29 -10.31
C SER A 75 2.61 0.33 -11.41
N GLY A 76 3.87 0.61 -11.08
CA GLY A 76 4.83 1.15 -12.01
C GLY A 76 4.79 2.66 -12.21
N ALA A 77 3.98 3.37 -11.45
CA ALA A 77 3.82 4.82 -11.61
C ALA A 77 3.78 5.53 -10.26
N LYS A 78 3.94 6.84 -10.30
CA LYS A 78 3.89 7.68 -9.10
C LYS A 78 2.63 8.55 -9.13
N ASN A 79 1.50 7.92 -9.35
CA ASN A 79 0.23 8.63 -9.49
C ASN A 79 -0.69 8.36 -8.30
N ASP A 80 -1.55 9.32 -8.03
CA ASP A 80 -2.62 9.12 -7.05
C ASP A 80 -3.57 8.04 -7.55
N ILE A 81 -4.24 7.38 -6.62
CA ILE A 81 -5.19 6.32 -6.94
C ILE A 81 -6.60 6.86 -6.82
N VAL A 82 -7.35 6.81 -7.93
CA VAL A 82 -8.74 7.22 -7.93
C VAL A 82 -9.59 6.02 -7.52
N LEU A 83 -10.45 6.21 -6.53
CA LEU A 83 -11.35 5.19 -6.06
C LEU A 83 -12.74 5.43 -6.62
N ASN A 84 -13.37 4.36 -7.09
CA ASN A 84 -14.77 4.37 -7.41
C ASN A 84 -15.57 3.86 -6.20
N GLU A 85 -16.84 4.21 -6.14
CA GLU A 85 -17.68 3.92 -4.99
C GLU A 85 -17.61 2.48 -4.49
N ASP A 86 -17.56 1.54 -5.38
CA ASP A 86 -17.69 0.13 -5.03
C ASP A 86 -16.36 -0.59 -5.01
N LYS A 87 -15.25 0.14 -4.90
CA LYS A 87 -13.94 -0.51 -4.93
C LYS A 87 -13.24 -0.39 -3.60
N LEU A 88 -12.73 -1.51 -3.13
CA LEU A 88 -11.85 -1.57 -1.96
C LEU A 88 -10.42 -1.77 -2.47
N LEU A 89 -9.56 -0.87 -2.08
CA LEU A 89 -8.15 -0.92 -2.47
C LEU A 89 -7.41 -1.92 -1.59
N LYS A 90 -6.59 -2.74 -2.19
CA LYS A 90 -5.87 -3.77 -1.47
C LYS A 90 -4.47 -3.93 -2.06
N VAL A 91 -3.47 -4.10 -1.21
CA VAL A 91 -2.11 -4.37 -1.67
C VAL A 91 -2.01 -5.83 -2.08
N ASN A 92 -1.69 -6.05 -3.35
CA ASN A 92 -1.52 -7.40 -3.88
C ASN A 92 -0.09 -7.91 -3.62
N ASN A 93 0.90 -7.09 -3.93
CA ASN A 93 2.28 -7.50 -3.82
C ASN A 93 3.16 -6.31 -3.48
N ILE A 94 4.23 -6.56 -2.75
CA ILE A 94 5.23 -5.55 -2.42
C ILE A 94 6.59 -6.06 -2.87
N ILE A 95 7.27 -5.28 -3.69
CA ILE A 95 8.61 -5.58 -4.13
C ILE A 95 9.56 -4.63 -3.39
N LEU A 96 10.49 -5.20 -2.65
CA LEU A 96 11.48 -4.42 -1.91
C LEU A 96 12.81 -4.46 -2.65
N LYS A 97 13.36 -3.28 -2.89
CA LYS A 97 14.65 -3.14 -3.54
C LYS A 97 15.62 -2.45 -2.60
N SER A 98 16.86 -2.90 -2.58
CA SER A 98 17.91 -2.28 -1.79
C SER A 98 18.44 -1.03 -2.49
N LEU A 99 18.80 -0.07 -1.68
CA LEU A 99 19.51 1.10 -2.18
C LEU A 99 20.95 0.75 -2.57
#